data_1c985d00150a43a01f9b59eb8c4188c8
#
_entry.id   1c985d00150a43a01f9b59eb8c4188c8
#
_cell.length_a   1.000
_cell.length_b   1.000
_cell.length_c   1.000
_cell.angle_alpha   90.00
_cell.angle_beta   90.00
_cell.angle_gamma   90.00
#
_symmetry.space_group_name_H-M   'P 1'
#
loop_
_entity.id
_entity.type
_entity.pdbx_description
1 polymer ?
#
loop_
_entity_poly.entity_id
_entity_poly.type
_entity_poly.pdbx_seq_one_letter_code
_entity_poly.pdbx_strand_id
1 'polypeptide(L)'
;MPKMGDAMEEGTLIQWLKQDGETVVVGDVIAEIETDKSNVEIEAEDAGVLHIQAQPGAIVLVGKAIAMIGEDAPKFAAVPVATAAPAEAAAPSCPIDAAPSRRPQAVRETSAPLSAHGTNGTSTNGTTRLKASPLARSVARQRGLDIAQIQGTGPLGRIIEADVLAFAGSKPAAAPTPSAAVQTSLPPAPATPATPQKSADTTPTPLTAPTELSAMRKVIARRMVESKTTIPHFYITSEVDMAEAMALRERLNAYDDTLSKITLNDMIVKASAKALVKFPIINAAFKDDKAYPGAGFHVGIAVALDDGLIVPVIRDADSLPLRKLAAASKSLVKKARDKKLQPSEYSGGTFTVSNLGPFDVESFTAIIDPAQGAILAVSSITKKAVVLGDDSIVVRPRMNLTFSGDHRVMDGATGAKFLQELKRLLQNPLSLLE
;
A
#
# COMPACT_ATOMS: atom_id res chain seq x y z
N MET A 1 26.59 -13.63 -25.22
CA MET A 1 26.36 -13.68 -23.77
C MET A 1 26.23 -15.13 -23.33
N PRO A 2 27.19 -15.67 -22.54
CA PRO A 2 27.18 -17.05 -22.12
C PRO A 2 26.03 -17.29 -21.11
N LYS A 3 25.55 -18.55 -21.06
CA LYS A 3 24.53 -18.98 -20.12
C LYS A 3 25.17 -19.37 -18.78
N MET A 4 25.04 -18.49 -17.76
CA MET A 4 25.66 -18.68 -16.44
C MET A 4 24.78 -19.44 -15.43
N GLY A 5 23.58 -19.92 -15.84
CA GLY A 5 22.67 -20.72 -15.01
C GLY A 5 21.50 -21.30 -15.82
N ASP A 6 20.94 -22.43 -15.36
CA ASP A 6 19.90 -23.16 -16.11
C ASP A 6 18.60 -22.37 -16.32
N ALA A 7 18.31 -21.39 -15.47
CA ALA A 7 17.10 -20.55 -15.52
C ALA A 7 17.34 -19.11 -16.02
N MET A 8 18.57 -18.81 -16.50
CA MET A 8 18.91 -17.45 -16.95
C MET A 8 18.41 -17.24 -18.39
N GLU A 9 17.55 -16.22 -18.60
CA GLU A 9 17.04 -15.82 -19.92
C GLU A 9 17.66 -14.50 -20.40
N GLU A 10 18.02 -13.60 -19.46
CA GLU A 10 18.62 -12.30 -19.73
C GLU A 10 19.59 -11.87 -18.63
N GLY A 11 20.45 -10.88 -18.90
CA GLY A 11 21.32 -10.25 -17.92
C GLY A 11 21.60 -8.80 -18.28
N THR A 12 21.85 -7.97 -17.26
CA THR A 12 22.18 -6.55 -17.43
C THR A 12 23.67 -6.36 -17.39
N LEU A 13 24.25 -5.78 -18.44
CA LEU A 13 25.66 -5.43 -18.46
C LEU A 13 25.92 -4.23 -17.54
N ILE A 14 26.66 -4.43 -16.45
CA ILE A 14 26.94 -3.36 -15.47
C ILE A 14 28.03 -2.44 -16.04
N GLN A 15 29.18 -3.02 -16.37
CA GLN A 15 30.32 -2.26 -16.85
C GLN A 15 31.26 -3.14 -17.68
N TRP A 16 32.03 -2.50 -18.55
CA TRP A 16 33.19 -3.09 -19.22
C TRP A 16 34.45 -2.86 -18.37
N LEU A 17 35.23 -3.87 -18.17
CA LEU A 17 36.52 -3.79 -17.48
C LEU A 17 37.69 -3.59 -18.46
N LYS A 18 37.46 -3.80 -19.75
CA LYS A 18 38.35 -3.54 -20.85
C LYS A 18 37.74 -2.55 -21.84
N GLN A 19 38.57 -1.79 -22.55
CA GLN A 19 38.10 -0.78 -23.51
C GLN A 19 37.93 -1.36 -24.91
N ASP A 20 37.11 -0.72 -25.74
CA ASP A 20 36.93 -1.07 -27.14
C ASP A 20 38.25 -0.88 -27.89
N GLY A 21 38.72 -1.94 -28.61
CA GLY A 21 40.01 -2.00 -29.26
C GLY A 21 41.16 -2.47 -28.38
N GLU A 22 40.95 -2.84 -27.14
CA GLU A 22 41.98 -3.37 -26.26
C GLU A 22 42.27 -4.85 -26.58
N THR A 23 43.56 -5.24 -26.55
CA THR A 23 43.95 -6.64 -26.73
C THR A 23 43.71 -7.44 -25.44
N VAL A 24 42.99 -8.55 -25.53
CA VAL A 24 42.65 -9.46 -24.44
C VAL A 24 43.27 -10.84 -24.70
N VAL A 25 43.59 -11.56 -23.63
CA VAL A 25 44.03 -12.94 -23.67
C VAL A 25 42.99 -13.87 -23.04
N VAL A 26 43.03 -15.14 -23.38
CA VAL A 26 42.08 -16.12 -22.81
C VAL A 26 42.15 -16.12 -21.28
N GLY A 27 40.99 -15.96 -20.63
CA GLY A 27 40.84 -15.85 -19.18
C GLY A 27 40.89 -14.42 -18.62
N ASP A 28 41.08 -13.38 -19.44
CA ASP A 28 40.97 -11.99 -18.99
C ASP A 28 39.48 -11.63 -18.70
N VAL A 29 39.22 -11.01 -17.53
CA VAL A 29 37.90 -10.51 -17.22
C VAL A 29 37.62 -9.28 -18.06
N ILE A 30 36.58 -9.35 -18.91
CA ILE A 30 36.26 -8.31 -19.90
C ILE A 30 35.04 -7.47 -19.50
N ALA A 31 34.07 -8.03 -18.79
CA ALA A 31 32.85 -7.34 -18.40
C ALA A 31 32.24 -7.93 -17.12
N GLU A 32 31.43 -7.12 -16.43
CA GLU A 32 30.61 -7.52 -15.28
C GLU A 32 29.13 -7.46 -15.64
N ILE A 33 28.40 -8.55 -15.39
CA ILE A 33 26.97 -8.69 -15.68
C ILE A 33 26.22 -8.94 -14.38
N GLU A 34 25.09 -8.24 -14.18
CA GLU A 34 24.13 -8.53 -13.14
C GLU A 34 23.11 -9.55 -13.64
N THR A 35 22.96 -10.63 -12.88
CA THR A 35 21.93 -11.64 -13.08
C THR A 35 20.91 -11.57 -11.93
N ASP A 36 19.81 -12.30 -12.02
CA ASP A 36 18.79 -12.36 -10.98
C ASP A 36 19.29 -12.85 -9.60
N LYS A 37 20.49 -13.43 -9.55
CA LYS A 37 21.04 -14.04 -8.33
C LYS A 37 22.35 -13.43 -7.84
N SER A 38 23.18 -12.90 -8.75
CA SER A 38 24.51 -12.34 -8.41
C SER A 38 25.12 -11.59 -9.58
N ASN A 39 26.12 -10.76 -9.30
CA ASN A 39 27.02 -10.22 -10.31
C ASN A 39 28.00 -11.33 -10.71
N VAL A 40 28.20 -11.49 -12.01
CA VAL A 40 29.09 -12.48 -12.60
C VAL A 40 30.05 -11.79 -13.55
N GLU A 41 31.31 -12.10 -13.45
CA GLU A 41 32.37 -11.64 -14.35
C GLU A 41 32.39 -12.51 -15.60
N ILE A 42 32.54 -11.89 -16.78
CA ILE A 42 32.72 -12.58 -18.05
C ILE A 42 34.19 -12.55 -18.39
N GLU A 43 34.73 -13.71 -18.65
CA GLU A 43 36.10 -13.90 -19.11
C GLU A 43 36.15 -14.06 -20.64
N ALA A 44 37.25 -13.61 -21.25
CA ALA A 44 37.50 -13.82 -22.66
C ALA A 44 37.73 -15.28 -23.00
N GLU A 45 36.95 -15.83 -23.93
CA GLU A 45 37.14 -17.23 -24.42
C GLU A 45 38.26 -17.35 -25.42
N ASP A 46 38.59 -16.28 -26.15
CA ASP A 46 39.64 -16.22 -27.16
C ASP A 46 40.61 -15.05 -26.93
N ALA A 47 41.81 -15.09 -27.50
CA ALA A 47 42.77 -13.99 -27.52
C ALA A 47 42.61 -13.14 -28.79
N GLY A 48 42.63 -11.81 -28.67
CA GLY A 48 42.50 -10.91 -29.81
C GLY A 48 42.13 -9.48 -29.40
N VAL A 49 41.71 -8.67 -30.36
CA VAL A 49 41.23 -7.32 -30.10
C VAL A 49 39.75 -7.35 -29.75
N LEU A 50 39.36 -6.71 -28.64
CA LEU A 50 37.98 -6.66 -28.15
C LEU A 50 37.19 -5.57 -28.93
N HIS A 51 36.09 -5.95 -29.54
CA HIS A 51 35.14 -5.03 -30.17
C HIS A 51 33.81 -5.07 -29.44
N ILE A 52 33.50 -4.00 -28.70
CA ILE A 52 32.31 -3.86 -27.86
C ILE A 52 31.08 -3.57 -28.72
N GLN A 53 29.99 -4.33 -28.55
CA GLN A 53 28.72 -4.14 -29.25
C GLN A 53 27.59 -3.67 -28.33
N ALA A 54 27.64 -4.02 -27.04
CA ALA A 54 26.61 -3.66 -26.06
C ALA A 54 27.11 -2.50 -25.17
N GLN A 55 26.26 -1.53 -24.89
CA GLN A 55 26.58 -0.41 -23.99
C GLN A 55 26.37 -0.82 -22.52
N PRO A 56 27.11 -0.21 -21.55
CA PRO A 56 26.82 -0.38 -20.14
C PRO A 56 25.36 -0.02 -19.81
N GLY A 57 24.70 -0.83 -19.00
CA GLY A 57 23.27 -0.70 -18.65
C GLY A 57 22.31 -1.39 -19.64
N ALA A 58 22.80 -2.01 -20.71
CA ALA A 58 21.93 -2.73 -21.66
C ALA A 58 21.53 -4.11 -21.12
N ILE A 59 20.24 -4.44 -21.28
CA ILE A 59 19.70 -5.79 -21.00
C ILE A 59 19.96 -6.65 -22.23
N VAL A 60 20.66 -7.76 -22.09
CA VAL A 60 21.05 -8.65 -23.17
C VAL A 60 20.53 -10.07 -22.92
N LEU A 61 19.82 -10.64 -23.89
CA LEU A 61 19.33 -12.01 -23.84
C LEU A 61 20.49 -13.02 -23.96
N VAL A 62 20.39 -14.13 -23.26
CA VAL A 62 21.34 -15.26 -23.36
C VAL A 62 21.45 -15.72 -24.81
N GLY A 63 22.69 -15.96 -25.28
CA GLY A 63 22.98 -16.33 -26.67
C GLY A 63 23.16 -15.16 -27.64
N LYS A 64 22.93 -13.89 -27.24
CA LYS A 64 23.24 -12.72 -28.04
C LYS A 64 24.71 -12.32 -27.88
N ALA A 65 25.33 -11.82 -28.97
CA ALA A 65 26.70 -11.31 -28.91
C ALA A 65 26.71 -9.98 -28.15
N ILE A 66 27.63 -9.82 -27.21
CA ILE A 66 27.86 -8.57 -26.44
C ILE A 66 29.14 -7.88 -26.90
N ALA A 67 30.09 -8.64 -27.35
CA ALA A 67 31.35 -8.20 -27.98
C ALA A 67 31.86 -9.27 -28.94
N MET A 68 32.84 -8.91 -29.77
CA MET A 68 33.58 -9.82 -30.62
C MET A 68 35.08 -9.69 -30.34
N ILE A 69 35.80 -10.81 -30.39
CA ILE A 69 37.27 -10.84 -30.22
C ILE A 69 37.89 -11.37 -31.52
N GLY A 70 38.82 -10.62 -32.12
CA GLY A 70 39.47 -11.00 -33.38
C GLY A 70 40.30 -9.89 -34.00
N GLU A 71 41.16 -10.21 -34.99
CA GLU A 71 42.03 -9.23 -35.67
C GLU A 71 41.34 -8.41 -36.77
N ASP A 72 40.18 -8.89 -37.31
CA ASP A 72 39.41 -8.23 -38.39
C ASP A 72 37.91 -8.29 -38.08
N ALA A 73 37.39 -7.39 -37.25
CA ALA A 73 35.94 -7.25 -37.08
C ALA A 73 35.42 -6.08 -37.96
N PRO A 74 34.42 -6.31 -38.85
CA PRO A 74 33.83 -5.22 -39.61
C PRO A 74 33.11 -4.26 -38.67
N LYS A 75 33.35 -2.95 -38.80
CA LYS A 75 32.61 -1.92 -38.10
C LYS A 75 31.13 -1.96 -38.53
N PHE A 76 30.31 -2.70 -37.78
CA PHE A 76 28.86 -2.58 -37.94
C PHE A 76 28.35 -1.39 -37.13
N ALA A 77 27.54 -0.58 -37.82
CA ALA A 77 26.88 0.59 -37.26
C ALA A 77 26.02 0.20 -36.04
N ALA A 78 26.04 1.05 -35.01
CA ALA A 78 25.26 0.91 -33.79
C ALA A 78 23.78 0.59 -34.09
N VAL A 79 23.28 -0.47 -33.49
CA VAL A 79 21.87 -0.81 -33.54
C VAL A 79 21.12 0.25 -32.74
N PRO A 80 20.14 0.99 -33.32
CA PRO A 80 19.42 2.01 -32.57
C PRO A 80 18.50 1.35 -31.53
N VAL A 81 18.51 1.93 -30.35
CA VAL A 81 17.56 1.69 -29.27
C VAL A 81 16.14 1.81 -29.83
N ALA A 82 15.37 0.76 -29.79
CA ALA A 82 13.96 0.76 -30.17
C ALA A 82 13.15 1.51 -29.10
N THR A 83 12.92 2.79 -29.35
CA THR A 83 11.87 3.57 -28.69
C THR A 83 10.55 3.10 -29.32
N ALA A 84 9.67 2.51 -28.55
CA ALA A 84 8.35 2.14 -28.97
C ALA A 84 7.53 3.39 -29.31
N ALA A 85 7.16 3.54 -30.58
CA ALA A 85 6.08 4.43 -31.04
C ALA A 85 4.95 3.57 -31.63
N PRO A 86 3.68 4.01 -31.50
CA PRO A 86 2.52 3.15 -31.69
C PRO A 86 2.28 2.83 -33.17
N ALA A 87 2.08 1.55 -33.45
CA ALA A 87 1.66 1.09 -34.75
C ALA A 87 0.14 1.19 -34.90
N GLU A 88 -0.24 1.99 -35.85
CA GLU A 88 -1.58 2.23 -36.39
C GLU A 88 -2.10 0.97 -37.09
N ALA A 89 -3.40 0.73 -36.91
CA ALA A 89 -4.11 -0.43 -37.37
C ALA A 89 -4.19 -0.57 -38.89
N ALA A 90 -4.04 -1.78 -39.39
CA ALA A 90 -4.59 -2.20 -40.67
C ALA A 90 -5.47 -3.43 -40.45
N ALA A 91 -6.76 -3.25 -40.67
CA ALA A 91 -7.75 -4.28 -40.71
C ALA A 91 -7.72 -5.02 -42.06
N PRO A 92 -8.07 -6.29 -42.13
CA PRO A 92 -8.69 -6.86 -43.31
C PRO A 92 -10.19 -7.10 -43.09
N SER A 93 -10.95 -6.56 -44.01
CA SER A 93 -12.36 -6.75 -44.23
C SER A 93 -12.65 -8.12 -44.84
N CYS A 94 -13.78 -8.76 -44.49
CA CYS A 94 -14.81 -9.37 -45.34
C CYS A 94 -15.59 -10.48 -44.62
N PRO A 95 -16.79 -10.85 -45.07
CA PRO A 95 -18.02 -10.08 -45.20
C PRO A 95 -19.22 -10.69 -44.43
N ILE A 96 -20.21 -9.87 -44.39
CA ILE A 96 -21.62 -9.95 -44.03
C ILE A 96 -22.29 -11.30 -44.34
N ASP A 97 -23.10 -11.81 -43.39
CA ASP A 97 -24.40 -12.37 -43.73
C ASP A 97 -25.47 -12.01 -42.67
N ALA A 98 -26.71 -11.82 -43.16
CA ALA A 98 -27.73 -10.99 -42.63
C ALA A 98 -28.80 -11.72 -41.79
N ALA A 99 -29.25 -11.00 -40.72
CA ALA A 99 -30.60 -10.81 -40.18
C ALA A 99 -31.46 -12.04 -39.73
N PRO A 100 -32.54 -11.86 -38.93
CA PRO A 100 -33.14 -10.63 -38.40
C PRO A 100 -33.58 -10.63 -36.91
N SER A 101 -33.69 -9.42 -36.43
CA SER A 101 -34.55 -8.83 -35.40
C SER A 101 -35.50 -9.70 -34.56
N ARG A 102 -35.46 -9.46 -33.24
CA ARG A 102 -36.70 -9.25 -32.44
C ARG A 102 -36.36 -8.39 -31.21
N ARG A 103 -36.87 -7.15 -31.23
CA ARG A 103 -37.12 -6.33 -30.07
C ARG A 103 -38.34 -6.84 -29.32
N PRO A 104 -38.40 -6.79 -28.03
CA PRO A 104 -39.63 -6.54 -27.31
C PRO A 104 -39.66 -5.10 -26.76
N GLN A 105 -40.85 -4.57 -26.88
CA GLN A 105 -41.30 -3.23 -26.57
C GLN A 105 -41.18 -2.85 -25.11
N ALA A 106 -40.99 -1.56 -24.89
CA ALA A 106 -41.14 -0.85 -23.65
C ALA A 106 -42.56 -0.99 -23.08
N VAL A 107 -42.64 -1.33 -21.81
CA VAL A 107 -43.85 -1.10 -21.01
C VAL A 107 -43.61 0.14 -20.16
N ARG A 108 -44.39 1.19 -20.50
CA ARG A 108 -44.59 2.36 -19.67
C ARG A 108 -45.53 1.97 -18.53
N GLU A 109 -45.10 2.15 -17.32
CA GLU A 109 -46.03 2.34 -16.22
C GLU A 109 -45.79 3.68 -15.56
N THR A 110 -46.81 4.46 -15.66
CA THR A 110 -47.08 5.72 -14.99
C THR A 110 -47.41 5.48 -13.53
N SER A 111 -46.80 6.20 -12.64
CA SER A 111 -47.43 6.51 -11.37
C SER A 111 -47.06 7.91 -10.90
N ALA A 112 -48.09 8.63 -10.63
CA ALA A 112 -48.19 10.02 -10.25
C ALA A 112 -47.72 10.31 -8.81
N PRO A 113 -47.56 11.58 -8.44
CA PRO A 113 -46.83 12.02 -7.25
C PRO A 113 -47.73 12.02 -6.01
N LEU A 114 -47.14 11.68 -4.87
CA LEU A 114 -47.79 11.91 -3.57
C LEU A 114 -47.28 13.21 -2.96
N SER A 115 -48.27 14.01 -2.66
CA SER A 115 -48.29 15.38 -2.20
C SER A 115 -47.60 15.60 -0.85
N ALA A 116 -47.03 16.77 -0.76
CA ALA A 116 -46.57 17.44 0.43
C ALA A 116 -47.68 17.61 1.51
N HIS A 117 -47.27 17.52 2.75
CA HIS A 117 -47.95 18.28 3.79
C HIS A 117 -46.95 19.20 4.46
N GLY A 118 -47.17 20.47 4.22
CA GLY A 118 -46.56 21.57 4.89
C GLY A 118 -47.20 21.83 6.24
N THR A 119 -46.44 22.44 7.10
CA THR A 119 -46.99 23.33 8.11
C THR A 119 -46.24 24.63 8.12
N ASN A 120 -46.97 25.69 7.87
CA ASN A 120 -46.60 27.07 7.96
C ASN A 120 -46.10 27.45 9.37
N GLY A 121 -44.95 28.12 9.40
CA GLY A 121 -44.56 28.97 10.49
C GLY A 121 -44.13 30.33 9.91
N THR A 122 -45.06 31.23 9.79
CA THR A 122 -44.85 32.64 9.43
C THR A 122 -44.08 33.32 10.56
N SER A 123 -42.89 33.81 10.30
CA SER A 123 -42.24 34.84 11.10
C SER A 123 -41.59 35.84 10.17
N THR A 124 -42.21 36.98 10.09
CA THR A 124 -41.76 38.22 9.48
C THR A 124 -40.55 38.76 10.24
N ASN A 125 -39.38 38.80 9.59
CA ASN A 125 -38.42 39.89 9.74
C ASN A 125 -37.45 39.85 8.56
N GLY A 126 -37.40 40.92 7.80
CA GLY A 126 -36.57 41.13 6.65
C GLY A 126 -35.09 41.23 7.06
N THR A 127 -34.38 40.14 6.90
CA THR A 127 -32.93 40.12 6.88
C THR A 127 -32.50 39.30 5.68
N THR A 128 -31.84 39.98 4.77
CA THR A 128 -31.20 39.37 3.58
C THR A 128 -30.35 38.18 4.02
N ARG A 129 -30.78 37.01 3.63
CA ARG A 129 -30.11 35.75 4.03
C ARG A 129 -28.68 35.72 3.42
N LEU A 130 -27.66 36.04 4.24
CA LEU A 130 -26.27 36.09 3.85
C LEU A 130 -25.83 34.73 3.33
N LYS A 131 -25.34 34.72 2.09
CA LYS A 131 -24.82 33.54 1.42
C LYS A 131 -23.40 33.29 1.94
N ALA A 132 -23.23 32.41 2.92
CA ALA A 132 -21.92 32.01 3.44
C ALA A 132 -21.78 30.48 3.42
N SER A 133 -20.54 29.98 3.20
CA SER A 133 -20.24 28.56 3.27
C SER A 133 -20.35 28.03 4.71
N PRO A 134 -20.67 26.75 4.95
CA PRO A 134 -20.69 26.16 6.29
C PRO A 134 -19.39 26.36 7.06
N LEU A 135 -18.24 26.24 6.36
CA LEU A 135 -16.90 26.42 6.93
C LEU A 135 -16.66 27.89 7.33
N ALA A 136 -17.02 28.85 6.47
CA ALA A 136 -16.91 30.27 6.79
C ALA A 136 -17.70 30.62 8.04
N ARG A 137 -18.91 30.06 8.22
CA ARG A 137 -19.75 30.26 9.42
C ARG A 137 -19.12 29.66 10.68
N SER A 138 -18.46 28.50 10.56
CA SER A 138 -17.76 27.85 11.67
C SER A 138 -16.56 28.69 12.12
N VAL A 139 -15.72 29.14 11.19
CA VAL A 139 -14.52 29.94 11.47
C VAL A 139 -14.89 31.32 12.03
N ALA A 140 -15.94 31.97 11.48
CA ALA A 140 -16.43 33.26 12.01
C ALA A 140 -16.90 33.11 13.47
N ARG A 141 -17.66 32.05 13.78
CA ARG A 141 -18.14 31.76 15.15
C ARG A 141 -16.98 31.47 16.10
N GLN A 142 -15.98 30.66 15.67
CA GLN A 142 -14.81 30.36 16.46
C GLN A 142 -13.98 31.60 16.82
N ARG A 143 -13.96 32.61 15.92
CA ARG A 143 -13.19 33.84 16.09
C ARG A 143 -14.03 35.03 16.63
N GLY A 144 -15.31 34.80 16.95
CA GLY A 144 -16.20 35.82 17.46
C GLY A 144 -16.45 36.96 16.48
N LEU A 145 -16.41 36.70 15.17
CA LEU A 145 -16.60 37.69 14.12
C LEU A 145 -18.03 37.65 13.59
N ASP A 146 -18.61 38.84 13.39
CA ASP A 146 -19.95 38.96 12.78
C ASP A 146 -19.85 38.80 11.26
N ILE A 147 -20.37 37.69 10.77
CA ILE A 147 -20.33 37.32 9.35
C ILE A 147 -21.07 38.32 8.44
N ALA A 148 -21.96 39.15 9.02
CA ALA A 148 -22.67 40.17 8.27
C ALA A 148 -21.79 41.33 7.81
N GLN A 149 -20.64 41.51 8.43
CA GLN A 149 -19.66 42.58 8.13
C GLN A 149 -18.61 42.15 7.12
N ILE A 150 -18.63 40.90 6.65
CA ILE A 150 -17.65 40.32 5.76
C ILE A 150 -18.19 40.30 4.33
N GLN A 151 -17.45 40.88 3.40
CA GLN A 151 -17.79 40.84 1.97
C GLN A 151 -17.29 39.54 1.37
N GLY A 152 -18.19 38.74 0.74
CA GLY A 152 -17.86 37.48 0.14
C GLY A 152 -17.22 37.63 -1.26
N THR A 153 -16.07 36.96 -1.48
CA THR A 153 -15.38 36.91 -2.78
C THR A 153 -15.65 35.61 -3.56
N GLY A 154 -16.39 34.65 -2.99
CA GLY A 154 -16.75 33.41 -3.63
C GLY A 154 -17.83 33.51 -4.71
N PRO A 155 -18.12 32.46 -5.47
CA PRO A 155 -19.14 32.44 -6.53
C PRO A 155 -20.49 32.96 -6.08
N LEU A 156 -21.07 33.86 -6.87
CA LEU A 156 -22.36 34.54 -6.57
C LEU A 156 -22.34 35.38 -5.27
N GLY A 157 -21.18 35.94 -4.88
CA GLY A 157 -21.04 36.78 -3.69
C GLY A 157 -21.08 35.95 -2.37
N ARG A 158 -20.75 34.66 -2.40
CA ARG A 158 -20.74 33.81 -1.20
C ARG A 158 -19.49 34.08 -0.37
N ILE A 159 -19.68 34.26 0.93
CA ILE A 159 -18.58 34.38 1.89
C ILE A 159 -17.88 33.00 2.03
N ILE A 160 -16.60 32.93 1.76
CA ILE A 160 -15.75 31.75 1.91
C ILE A 160 -14.80 31.89 3.11
N GLU A 161 -14.14 30.83 3.50
CA GLU A 161 -13.23 30.80 4.68
C GLU A 161 -12.13 31.87 4.56
N ALA A 162 -11.54 32.05 3.37
CA ALA A 162 -10.49 33.04 3.13
C ALA A 162 -10.93 34.47 3.46
N ASP A 163 -12.21 34.83 3.20
CA ASP A 163 -12.74 36.15 3.49
C ASP A 163 -12.81 36.41 5.00
N VAL A 164 -13.18 35.38 5.77
CA VAL A 164 -13.26 35.47 7.25
C VAL A 164 -11.85 35.60 7.86
N LEU A 165 -10.87 34.89 7.31
CA LEU A 165 -9.48 34.96 7.76
C LEU A 165 -8.85 36.33 7.42
N ALA A 166 -9.10 36.86 6.24
CA ALA A 166 -8.65 38.19 5.83
C ALA A 166 -9.26 39.30 6.69
N PHE A 167 -10.55 39.20 7.00
CA PHE A 167 -11.25 40.17 7.87
C PHE A 167 -10.75 40.13 9.32
N ALA A 168 -10.38 38.94 9.84
CA ALA A 168 -9.76 38.77 11.16
C ALA A 168 -8.41 39.47 11.29
N GLY A 169 -7.65 39.58 10.19
CA GLY A 169 -6.36 40.27 10.13
C GLY A 169 -6.44 41.79 10.01
N SER A 170 -7.64 42.35 9.70
CA SER A 170 -7.84 43.78 9.41
C SER A 170 -8.61 44.57 10.46
N LYS A 171 -8.90 44.02 11.65
CA LYS A 171 -9.67 44.69 12.71
C LYS A 171 -8.78 45.71 13.43
N PRO A 172 -9.07 47.03 13.35
CA PRO A 172 -8.38 48.07 14.16
C PRO A 172 -8.75 47.87 15.64
N ALA A 173 -7.76 47.94 16.50
CA ALA A 173 -7.95 47.90 17.96
C ALA A 173 -8.79 49.13 18.40
N ALA A 174 -9.82 48.86 19.17
CA ALA A 174 -10.63 49.89 19.82
C ALA A 174 -9.76 50.73 20.77
N ALA A 175 -9.92 52.07 20.67
CA ALA A 175 -9.25 53.02 21.50
C ALA A 175 -9.64 52.90 22.99
N PRO A 176 -8.72 52.99 23.94
CA PRO A 176 -9.09 53.11 25.34
C PRO A 176 -9.31 54.59 25.75
N THR A 177 -10.34 54.81 26.56
CA THR A 177 -10.69 56.05 27.24
C THR A 177 -9.62 56.45 28.24
N PRO A 178 -9.32 57.75 28.46
CA PRO A 178 -8.14 58.16 29.23
C PRO A 178 -8.40 58.20 30.74
N SER A 179 -7.44 57.71 31.53
CA SER A 179 -7.36 58.06 32.93
C SER A 179 -5.92 58.32 33.35
N ALA A 180 -5.68 59.58 33.73
CA ALA A 180 -4.73 60.16 34.66
C ALA A 180 -3.20 59.81 34.59
N ALA A 181 -2.50 60.86 34.35
CA ALA A 181 -1.09 61.17 34.46
C ALA A 181 -0.29 60.55 35.57
N VAL A 182 1.00 60.24 35.27
CA VAL A 182 2.19 60.73 36.02
C VAL A 182 3.47 60.54 35.19
N GLN A 183 4.10 61.64 34.85
CA GLN A 183 5.51 62.05 34.68
C GLN A 183 6.61 61.11 34.12
N THR A 184 7.09 61.50 32.97
CA THR A 184 8.45 61.99 32.66
C THR A 184 9.65 61.06 32.85
N SER A 185 10.16 60.59 31.71
CA SER A 185 11.58 60.59 31.39
C SER A 185 11.82 60.57 29.89
N LEU A 186 12.82 61.30 29.44
CA LEU A 186 13.19 61.66 28.06
C LEU A 186 13.55 60.44 27.17
N PRO A 187 13.34 60.56 25.84
CA PRO A 187 13.54 59.49 24.88
C PRO A 187 15.01 59.33 24.46
N PRO A 188 15.47 58.11 24.19
CA PRO A 188 16.65 57.86 23.38
C PRO A 188 16.31 57.97 21.88
N ALA A 189 17.30 58.39 21.13
CA ALA A 189 17.27 58.73 19.69
C ALA A 189 16.73 57.64 18.75
N PRO A 190 16.30 58.00 17.51
CA PRO A 190 15.64 57.08 16.58
C PRO A 190 16.60 56.00 16.08
N ALA A 191 16.17 54.74 16.32
CA ALA A 191 16.84 53.58 15.73
C ALA A 191 16.62 53.55 14.23
N THR A 192 17.67 53.42 13.49
CA THR A 192 17.73 53.13 12.06
C THR A 192 16.84 51.95 11.66
N PRO A 193 16.15 51.97 10.52
CA PRO A 193 15.34 50.84 10.12
C PRO A 193 16.20 49.61 9.94
N ALA A 194 15.85 48.58 10.69
CA ALA A 194 16.48 47.27 10.56
C ALA A 194 16.21 46.72 9.15
N THR A 195 17.27 46.50 8.41
CA THR A 195 17.26 45.70 7.16
C THR A 195 16.56 44.36 7.40
N PRO A 196 15.69 43.87 6.52
CA PRO A 196 15.08 42.56 6.69
C PRO A 196 16.18 41.50 6.81
N GLN A 197 16.29 40.89 7.97
CA GLN A 197 17.16 39.75 8.18
C GLN A 197 16.68 38.65 7.23
N LYS A 198 17.52 38.38 6.25
CA LYS A 198 17.46 37.21 5.40
C LYS A 198 17.26 36.00 6.31
N SER A 199 16.16 35.30 6.12
CA SER A 199 15.84 34.05 6.83
C SER A 199 17.10 33.20 6.91
N ALA A 200 17.49 32.85 8.13
CA ALA A 200 18.62 31.97 8.35
C ALA A 200 18.41 30.73 7.48
N ASP A 201 19.33 30.50 6.55
CA ASP A 201 19.46 29.22 5.89
C ASP A 201 19.49 28.16 6.99
N THR A 202 18.41 27.40 7.12
CA THR A 202 18.41 26.16 7.85
C THR A 202 19.31 25.20 7.09
N THR A 203 20.62 25.33 7.34
CA THR A 203 21.57 24.29 6.93
C THR A 203 21.05 22.99 7.52
N PRO A 204 20.73 21.98 6.72
CA PRO A 204 20.24 20.72 7.25
C PRO A 204 21.32 20.18 8.21
N THR A 205 20.90 19.80 9.40
CA THR A 205 21.77 19.14 10.39
C THR A 205 22.56 18.06 9.66
N PRO A 206 23.90 18.07 9.72
CA PRO A 206 24.68 17.08 9.00
C PRO A 206 24.25 15.69 9.49
N LEU A 207 23.81 14.85 8.56
CA LEU A 207 23.52 13.45 8.84
C LEU A 207 24.82 12.81 9.36
N THR A 208 24.72 12.04 10.43
CA THR A 208 25.78 11.13 10.86
C THR A 208 26.17 10.21 9.72
N ALA A 209 27.41 9.71 9.73
CA ALA A 209 27.91 8.81 8.68
C ALA A 209 26.87 7.71 8.36
N PRO A 210 26.64 7.39 7.08
CA PRO A 210 25.64 6.42 6.68
C PRO A 210 25.95 5.05 7.27
N THR A 211 24.94 4.42 7.89
CA THR A 211 25.04 3.04 8.35
C THR A 211 24.67 2.11 7.20
N GLU A 212 25.53 1.17 6.88
CA GLU A 212 25.24 0.18 5.85
C GLU A 212 24.10 -0.75 6.28
N LEU A 213 23.13 -0.93 5.39
CA LEU A 213 22.02 -1.87 5.59
C LEU A 213 22.50 -3.31 5.33
N SER A 214 21.97 -4.27 6.10
CA SER A 214 22.18 -5.69 5.85
C SER A 214 21.64 -6.08 4.45
N ALA A 215 22.19 -7.16 3.87
CA ALA A 215 21.73 -7.68 2.57
C ALA A 215 20.21 -7.96 2.58
N MET A 216 19.70 -8.58 3.66
CA MET A 216 18.26 -8.80 3.84
C MET A 216 17.49 -7.48 3.80
N ARG A 217 17.95 -6.44 4.49
CA ARG A 217 17.28 -5.13 4.53
C ARG A 217 17.27 -4.45 3.17
N LYS A 218 18.36 -4.58 2.39
CA LYS A 218 18.43 -4.05 1.01
C LYS A 218 17.39 -4.73 0.10
N VAL A 219 17.23 -6.06 0.20
CA VAL A 219 16.19 -6.80 -0.56
C VAL A 219 14.78 -6.39 -0.15
N ILE A 220 14.51 -6.28 1.16
CA ILE A 220 13.21 -5.82 1.66
C ILE A 220 12.91 -4.41 1.13
N ALA A 221 13.86 -3.48 1.19
CA ALA A 221 13.68 -2.11 0.72
C ALA A 221 13.27 -2.08 -0.76
N ARG A 222 13.97 -2.82 -1.62
CA ARG A 222 13.67 -2.93 -3.06
C ARG A 222 12.24 -3.45 -3.28
N ARG A 223 11.86 -4.56 -2.65
CA ARG A 223 10.52 -5.15 -2.77
C ARG A 223 9.41 -4.23 -2.26
N MET A 224 9.65 -3.49 -1.16
CA MET A 224 8.65 -2.57 -0.62
C MET A 224 8.47 -1.33 -1.52
N VAL A 225 9.54 -0.82 -2.12
CA VAL A 225 9.45 0.23 -3.13
C VAL A 225 8.69 -0.27 -4.35
N GLU A 226 9.08 -1.41 -4.91
CA GLU A 226 8.39 -2.05 -6.03
C GLU A 226 6.88 -2.17 -5.75
N SER A 227 6.51 -2.76 -4.62
CA SER A 227 5.11 -2.91 -4.24
C SER A 227 4.37 -1.56 -4.17
N LYS A 228 4.96 -0.54 -3.53
CA LYS A 228 4.29 0.76 -3.35
C LYS A 228 4.20 1.59 -4.62
N THR A 229 5.10 1.40 -5.56
CA THR A 229 5.11 2.14 -6.83
C THR A 229 4.28 1.46 -7.91
N THR A 230 4.17 0.12 -7.90
CA THR A 230 3.49 -0.63 -8.96
C THR A 230 2.09 -1.11 -8.58
N ILE A 231 1.80 -1.33 -7.29
CA ILE A 231 0.50 -1.83 -6.83
C ILE A 231 -0.38 -0.66 -6.35
N PRO A 232 -1.52 -0.38 -6.99
CA PRO A 232 -2.48 0.60 -6.49
C PRO A 232 -3.25 0.02 -5.28
N HIS A 233 -2.67 0.16 -4.09
CA HIS A 233 -3.26 -0.33 -2.86
C HIS A 233 -4.54 0.41 -2.52
N PHE A 234 -5.59 -0.33 -2.15
CA PHE A 234 -6.73 0.21 -1.41
C PHE A 234 -6.84 -0.47 -0.05
N TYR A 235 -7.49 0.20 0.90
CA TYR A 235 -7.54 -0.22 2.29
C TYR A 235 -8.97 -0.22 2.81
N ILE A 236 -9.35 -1.29 3.51
CA ILE A 236 -10.65 -1.38 4.18
C ILE A 236 -10.41 -1.88 5.61
N THR A 237 -11.00 -1.19 6.58
CA THR A 237 -10.93 -1.60 8.00
C THR A 237 -12.31 -2.01 8.49
N SER A 238 -12.36 -3.12 9.22
CA SER A 238 -13.57 -3.59 9.90
C SER A 238 -13.25 -3.95 11.35
N GLU A 239 -14.10 -3.52 12.26
CA GLU A 239 -14.01 -3.89 13.67
C GLU A 239 -14.75 -5.21 13.93
N VAL A 240 -14.11 -6.10 14.68
CA VAL A 240 -14.58 -7.46 15.00
C VAL A 240 -14.74 -7.63 16.51
N ASP A 241 -15.85 -8.23 16.96
CA ASP A 241 -16.01 -8.68 18.32
C ASP A 241 -15.29 -10.03 18.52
N MET A 242 -14.35 -10.08 19.44
CA MET A 242 -13.51 -11.25 19.69
C MET A 242 -13.94 -12.11 20.88
N ALA A 243 -15.04 -11.78 21.53
CA ALA A 243 -15.48 -12.47 22.76
C ALA A 243 -15.64 -13.99 22.55
N GLU A 244 -16.36 -14.39 21.50
CA GLU A 244 -16.62 -15.82 21.22
C GLU A 244 -15.35 -16.56 20.77
N ALA A 245 -14.49 -15.92 19.96
CA ALA A 245 -13.22 -16.50 19.55
C ALA A 245 -12.28 -16.72 20.76
N MET A 246 -12.22 -15.78 21.68
CA MET A 246 -11.45 -15.88 22.91
C MET A 246 -11.98 -17.01 23.81
N ALA A 247 -13.29 -17.06 24.01
CA ALA A 247 -13.94 -18.09 24.83
C ALA A 247 -13.75 -19.50 24.24
N LEU A 248 -13.89 -19.65 22.91
CA LEU A 248 -13.65 -20.93 22.25
C LEU A 248 -12.19 -21.37 22.39
N ARG A 249 -11.24 -20.44 22.14
CA ARG A 249 -9.81 -20.72 22.31
C ARG A 249 -9.49 -21.24 23.72
N GLU A 250 -10.02 -20.58 24.74
CA GLU A 250 -9.81 -21.00 26.14
C GLU A 250 -10.34 -22.41 26.39
N ARG A 251 -11.58 -22.70 25.96
CA ARG A 251 -12.16 -24.04 26.07
C ARG A 251 -11.35 -25.11 25.37
N LEU A 252 -10.92 -24.85 24.12
CA LEU A 252 -10.09 -25.76 23.34
C LEU A 252 -8.74 -26.02 24.01
N ASN A 253 -8.11 -25.00 24.60
CA ASN A 253 -6.81 -25.10 25.22
C ASN A 253 -6.88 -25.74 26.63
N ALA A 254 -8.05 -25.69 27.32
CA ALA A 254 -8.28 -26.35 28.57
C ALA A 254 -8.68 -27.84 28.41
N TYR A 255 -9.17 -28.24 27.22
CA TYR A 255 -9.64 -29.60 26.97
C TYR A 255 -8.52 -30.64 27.03
N ASP A 256 -7.32 -30.31 26.51
CA ASP A 256 -6.17 -31.21 26.51
C ASP A 256 -4.86 -30.41 26.51
N ASP A 257 -4.12 -30.53 27.60
CA ASP A 257 -2.85 -29.80 27.80
C ASP A 257 -1.67 -30.42 27.03
N THR A 258 -1.81 -31.65 26.55
CA THR A 258 -0.76 -32.35 25.78
C THR A 258 -0.70 -31.87 24.34
N LEU A 259 -1.78 -31.27 23.83
CA LEU A 259 -1.89 -30.78 22.46
C LEU A 259 -1.28 -29.41 22.32
N SER A 260 -0.88 -29.06 21.09
CA SER A 260 -0.41 -27.71 20.75
C SER A 260 -1.47 -26.67 21.14
N LYS A 261 -1.07 -25.68 21.94
CA LYS A 261 -1.95 -24.57 22.32
C LYS A 261 -2.31 -23.75 21.08
N ILE A 262 -3.59 -23.47 20.93
CA ILE A 262 -4.13 -22.63 19.85
C ILE A 262 -4.01 -21.17 20.27
N THR A 263 -3.49 -20.33 19.37
CA THR A 263 -3.43 -18.86 19.55
C THR A 263 -4.58 -18.18 18.80
N LEU A 264 -4.87 -16.93 19.14
CA LEU A 264 -5.84 -16.13 18.36
C LEU A 264 -5.35 -15.91 16.93
N ASN A 265 -4.03 -15.80 16.75
CA ASN A 265 -3.45 -15.69 15.41
C ASN A 265 -3.75 -16.94 14.55
N ASP A 266 -3.67 -18.13 15.12
CA ASP A 266 -4.00 -19.37 14.40
C ASP A 266 -5.48 -19.40 13.98
N MET A 267 -6.38 -18.89 14.83
CA MET A 267 -7.80 -18.75 14.49
C MET A 267 -8.03 -17.74 13.36
N ILE A 268 -7.30 -16.62 13.37
CA ILE A 268 -7.37 -15.59 12.31
C ILE A 268 -6.83 -16.17 11.00
N VAL A 269 -5.70 -16.86 11.02
CA VAL A 269 -5.13 -17.54 9.84
C VAL A 269 -6.11 -18.56 9.26
N LYS A 270 -6.72 -19.40 10.12
CA LYS A 270 -7.75 -20.37 9.69
C LYS A 270 -8.97 -19.68 9.10
N ALA A 271 -9.46 -18.63 9.75
CA ALA A 271 -10.59 -17.83 9.26
C ALA A 271 -10.26 -17.17 7.91
N SER A 272 -9.03 -16.64 7.74
CA SER A 272 -8.57 -16.07 6.48
C SER A 272 -8.54 -17.12 5.37
N ALA A 273 -7.97 -18.30 5.62
CA ALA A 273 -7.94 -19.40 4.66
C ALA A 273 -9.34 -19.82 4.22
N LYS A 274 -10.29 -20.00 5.16
CA LYS A 274 -11.70 -20.32 4.86
C LYS A 274 -12.40 -19.21 4.07
N ALA A 275 -12.11 -17.94 4.38
CA ALA A 275 -12.66 -16.82 3.63
C ALA A 275 -12.07 -16.74 2.21
N LEU A 276 -10.78 -17.05 2.00
CA LEU A 276 -10.14 -17.10 0.69
C LEU A 276 -10.77 -18.18 -0.22
N VAL A 277 -11.16 -19.34 0.30
CA VAL A 277 -11.90 -20.37 -0.45
C VAL A 277 -13.19 -19.78 -1.04
N LYS A 278 -13.88 -18.94 -0.26
CA LYS A 278 -15.13 -18.29 -0.70
C LYS A 278 -14.90 -17.12 -1.67
N PHE A 279 -13.74 -16.49 -1.58
CA PHE A 279 -13.34 -15.32 -2.41
C PHE A 279 -12.00 -15.58 -3.11
N PRO A 280 -11.92 -16.53 -4.06
CA PRO A 280 -10.65 -16.95 -4.66
C PRO A 280 -9.91 -15.85 -5.42
N ILE A 281 -10.61 -14.80 -5.87
CA ILE A 281 -9.99 -13.65 -6.54
C ILE A 281 -9.04 -12.87 -5.60
N ILE A 282 -9.27 -12.90 -4.29
CA ILE A 282 -8.39 -12.26 -3.29
C ILE A 282 -7.06 -13.02 -3.17
N ASN A 283 -7.09 -14.31 -3.49
CA ASN A 283 -5.91 -15.18 -3.50
C ASN A 283 -5.15 -15.15 -4.85
N ALA A 284 -5.44 -14.17 -5.72
CA ALA A 284 -4.80 -14.01 -7.00
C ALA A 284 -3.74 -12.90 -6.97
N ALA A 285 -2.66 -13.08 -7.74
CA ALA A 285 -1.64 -12.06 -7.98
C ALA A 285 -1.81 -11.45 -9.37
N PHE A 286 -1.43 -10.18 -9.53
CA PHE A 286 -1.41 -9.50 -10.82
C PHE A 286 -0.03 -9.63 -11.48
N LYS A 287 0.00 -10.12 -12.71
CA LYS A 287 1.22 -10.20 -13.52
C LYS A 287 0.83 -10.10 -15.00
N ASP A 288 1.63 -9.40 -15.82
CA ASP A 288 1.46 -9.30 -17.28
C ASP A 288 0.01 -9.00 -17.70
N ASP A 289 -0.61 -7.98 -17.06
CA ASP A 289 -2.00 -7.54 -17.25
C ASP A 289 -3.06 -8.63 -17.02
N LYS A 290 -2.73 -9.65 -16.23
CA LYS A 290 -3.61 -10.78 -15.90
C LYS A 290 -3.63 -11.06 -14.40
N ALA A 291 -4.77 -11.53 -13.90
CA ALA A 291 -4.89 -12.08 -12.56
C ALA A 291 -4.60 -13.59 -12.58
N TYR A 292 -3.62 -14.01 -11.80
CA TYR A 292 -3.25 -15.42 -11.65
C TYR A 292 -3.72 -15.93 -10.28
N PRO A 293 -4.73 -16.80 -10.23
CA PRO A 293 -5.14 -17.43 -8.98
C PRO A 293 -4.00 -18.23 -8.37
N GLY A 294 -3.86 -18.16 -7.04
CA GLY A 294 -2.91 -18.99 -6.31
C GLY A 294 -3.18 -20.49 -6.50
N ALA A 295 -2.12 -21.29 -6.57
CA ALA A 295 -2.23 -22.75 -6.75
C ALA A 295 -2.87 -23.48 -5.55
N GLY A 296 -3.05 -22.80 -4.41
CA GLY A 296 -3.68 -23.26 -3.17
C GLY A 296 -3.90 -22.07 -2.25
N PHE A 297 -4.38 -22.33 -1.03
CA PHE A 297 -4.59 -21.28 -0.02
C PHE A 297 -3.44 -21.30 0.99
N HIS A 298 -2.30 -20.75 0.56
CA HIS A 298 -1.05 -20.76 1.31
C HIS A 298 -0.89 -19.45 2.08
N VAL A 299 -1.10 -19.49 3.39
CA VAL A 299 -1.14 -18.29 4.21
C VAL A 299 0.20 -18.04 4.89
N GLY A 300 0.84 -16.92 4.55
CA GLY A 300 2.03 -16.42 5.19
C GLY A 300 1.72 -15.74 6.53
N ILE A 301 2.60 -15.91 7.50
CA ILE A 301 2.54 -15.24 8.80
C ILE A 301 3.76 -14.32 8.91
N ALA A 302 3.55 -13.01 9.02
CA ALA A 302 4.64 -12.06 9.21
C ALA A 302 5.27 -12.22 10.60
N VAL A 303 6.56 -12.55 10.64
CA VAL A 303 7.34 -12.72 11.87
C VAL A 303 8.45 -11.68 11.91
N ALA A 304 8.42 -10.81 12.92
CA ALA A 304 9.48 -9.83 13.15
C ALA A 304 10.73 -10.52 13.69
N LEU A 305 11.89 -10.12 13.15
CA LEU A 305 13.23 -10.49 13.58
C LEU A 305 14.02 -9.20 13.89
N ASP A 306 15.12 -9.32 14.61
CA ASP A 306 15.99 -8.18 14.95
C ASP A 306 16.49 -7.45 13.68
N ASP A 307 16.82 -8.22 12.63
CA ASP A 307 17.36 -7.69 11.37
C ASP A 307 16.29 -7.35 10.32
N GLY A 308 15.00 -7.64 10.60
CA GLY A 308 13.95 -7.43 9.61
C GLY A 308 12.68 -8.23 9.84
N LEU A 309 12.09 -8.72 8.76
CA LEU A 309 10.85 -9.48 8.78
C LEU A 309 10.96 -10.66 7.83
N ILE A 310 10.47 -11.83 8.25
CA ILE A 310 10.32 -13.01 7.40
C ILE A 310 8.88 -13.50 7.45
N VAL A 311 8.42 -14.12 6.37
CA VAL A 311 7.03 -14.57 6.22
C VAL A 311 6.99 -16.08 5.97
N PRO A 312 7.09 -16.94 7.03
CA PRO A 312 6.86 -18.37 6.87
C PRO A 312 5.43 -18.63 6.40
N VAL A 313 5.27 -19.69 5.58
CA VAL A 313 4.03 -20.00 4.86
C VAL A 313 3.44 -21.31 5.36
N ILE A 314 2.18 -21.26 5.81
CA ILE A 314 1.37 -22.45 6.08
C ILE A 314 0.72 -22.87 4.78
N ARG A 315 1.11 -24.03 4.27
CA ARG A 315 0.55 -24.62 3.06
C ARG A 315 -0.85 -25.16 3.32
N ASP A 316 -1.74 -25.00 2.33
CA ASP A 316 -3.10 -25.53 2.32
C ASP A 316 -3.84 -25.29 3.66
N ALA A 317 -3.76 -24.03 4.13
CA ALA A 317 -4.27 -23.64 5.45
C ALA A 317 -5.80 -23.83 5.58
N ASP A 318 -6.51 -23.84 4.46
CA ASP A 318 -7.95 -24.13 4.38
C ASP A 318 -8.28 -25.57 4.77
N SER A 319 -7.47 -26.55 4.34
CA SER A 319 -7.70 -27.98 4.57
C SER A 319 -7.21 -28.45 5.94
N LEU A 320 -6.27 -27.73 6.57
CA LEU A 320 -5.69 -28.13 7.84
C LEU A 320 -6.69 -27.96 8.99
N PRO A 321 -6.94 -29.00 9.83
CA PRO A 321 -7.61 -28.82 11.10
C PRO A 321 -6.92 -27.78 11.98
N LEU A 322 -7.68 -26.99 12.74
CA LEU A 322 -7.17 -25.86 13.52
C LEU A 322 -5.98 -26.22 14.43
N ARG A 323 -6.00 -27.40 15.06
CA ARG A 323 -4.88 -27.89 15.90
C ARG A 323 -3.62 -28.20 15.09
N LYS A 324 -3.76 -28.79 13.91
CA LYS A 324 -2.63 -29.06 13.01
C LYS A 324 -2.04 -27.75 12.48
N LEU A 325 -2.90 -26.80 12.13
CA LEU A 325 -2.49 -25.46 11.72
C LEU A 325 -1.71 -24.77 12.85
N ALA A 326 -2.20 -24.80 14.10
CA ALA A 326 -1.49 -24.22 15.25
C ALA A 326 -0.12 -24.88 15.51
N ALA A 327 -0.01 -26.21 15.34
CA ALA A 327 1.27 -26.90 15.47
C ALA A 327 2.26 -26.51 14.36
N ALA A 328 1.79 -26.40 13.12
CA ALA A 328 2.58 -25.96 11.97
C ALA A 328 3.06 -24.49 12.16
N SER A 329 2.13 -23.60 12.52
CA SER A 329 2.40 -22.19 12.84
C SER A 329 3.50 -22.07 13.91
N LYS A 330 3.34 -22.77 15.05
CA LYS A 330 4.32 -22.76 16.14
C LYS A 330 5.70 -23.24 15.69
N SER A 331 5.75 -24.31 14.90
CA SER A 331 7.01 -24.83 14.35
C SER A 331 7.70 -23.84 13.43
N LEU A 332 6.96 -23.27 12.48
CA LEU A 332 7.47 -22.30 11.51
C LEU A 332 7.96 -21.00 12.20
N VAL A 333 7.17 -20.46 13.15
CA VAL A 333 7.57 -19.26 13.91
C VAL A 333 8.84 -19.52 14.74
N LYS A 334 8.98 -20.71 15.33
CA LYS A 334 10.20 -21.11 16.05
C LYS A 334 11.40 -21.15 15.10
N LYS A 335 11.27 -21.84 13.96
CA LYS A 335 12.35 -21.91 12.93
C LYS A 335 12.71 -20.52 12.40
N ALA A 336 11.71 -19.62 12.25
CA ALA A 336 11.95 -18.24 11.82
C ALA A 336 12.85 -17.50 12.83
N ARG A 337 12.51 -17.56 14.12
CA ARG A 337 13.29 -16.92 15.19
C ARG A 337 14.69 -17.53 15.34
N ASP A 338 14.79 -18.85 15.16
CA ASP A 338 16.06 -19.59 15.20
C ASP A 338 16.88 -19.40 13.91
N LYS A 339 16.40 -18.62 12.91
CA LYS A 339 17.01 -18.42 11.58
C LYS A 339 17.28 -19.74 10.84
N LYS A 340 16.37 -20.73 11.00
CA LYS A 340 16.49 -22.11 10.44
C LYS A 340 15.41 -22.44 9.42
N LEU A 341 14.68 -21.45 8.90
CA LEU A 341 13.70 -21.67 7.84
C LEU A 341 14.39 -22.09 6.54
N GLN A 342 13.80 -23.09 5.89
CA GLN A 342 14.21 -23.49 4.55
C GLN A 342 13.53 -22.58 3.50
N PRO A 343 14.13 -22.35 2.32
CA PRO A 343 13.53 -21.54 1.26
C PRO A 343 12.10 -21.94 0.90
N SER A 344 11.80 -23.23 0.88
CA SER A 344 10.45 -23.78 0.65
C SER A 344 9.43 -23.41 1.73
N GLU A 345 9.87 -23.02 2.94
CA GLU A 345 9.00 -22.69 4.06
C GLU A 345 8.58 -21.20 4.10
N TYR A 346 9.24 -20.32 3.33
CA TYR A 346 8.90 -18.90 3.25
C TYR A 346 8.64 -18.40 1.82
N SER A 347 8.66 -19.26 0.81
CA SER A 347 8.31 -18.93 -0.57
C SER A 347 6.93 -19.47 -0.95
N GLY A 348 6.30 -18.88 -1.98
CA GLY A 348 5.04 -19.35 -2.55
C GLY A 348 3.82 -19.17 -1.65
N GLY A 349 3.83 -18.19 -0.73
CA GLY A 349 2.65 -17.73 -0.04
C GLY A 349 1.72 -17.01 -1.01
N THR A 350 0.40 -17.20 -0.87
CA THR A 350 -0.61 -16.58 -1.75
C THR A 350 -1.38 -15.45 -1.05
N PHE A 351 -1.31 -15.40 0.27
CA PHE A 351 -1.91 -14.38 1.11
C PHE A 351 -1.08 -14.22 2.39
N THR A 352 -1.03 -13.03 2.97
CA THR A 352 -0.25 -12.79 4.19
C THR A 352 -1.11 -12.22 5.31
N VAL A 353 -0.87 -12.68 6.54
CA VAL A 353 -1.41 -12.13 7.78
C VAL A 353 -0.28 -11.46 8.56
N SER A 354 -0.39 -10.16 8.78
CA SER A 354 0.55 -9.37 9.59
C SER A 354 -0.12 -8.97 10.89
N ASN A 355 0.43 -9.38 12.03
CA ASN A 355 -0.17 -9.17 13.34
C ASN A 355 0.72 -8.29 14.22
N LEU A 356 0.26 -7.07 14.51
CA LEU A 356 0.87 -6.12 15.44
C LEU A 356 0.09 -5.98 16.76
N GLY A 357 -0.89 -6.86 17.01
CA GLY A 357 -1.66 -6.88 18.25
C GLY A 357 -0.81 -6.95 19.54
N PRO A 358 0.28 -7.73 19.59
CA PRO A 358 1.16 -7.76 20.76
C PRO A 358 1.87 -6.44 21.07
N PHE A 359 1.87 -5.46 20.15
CA PHE A 359 2.52 -4.14 20.28
C PHE A 359 1.54 -3.01 20.59
N ASP A 360 0.30 -3.33 20.99
CA ASP A 360 -0.77 -2.37 21.34
C ASP A 360 -1.11 -1.39 20.20
N VAL A 361 -1.07 -1.87 18.96
CA VAL A 361 -1.40 -1.07 17.77
C VAL A 361 -2.90 -1.12 17.52
N GLU A 362 -3.57 0.05 17.52
CA GLU A 362 -5.02 0.15 17.30
C GLU A 362 -5.42 -0.17 15.86
N SER A 363 -4.67 0.33 14.88
CA SER A 363 -4.86 0.04 13.46
C SER A 363 -3.60 0.35 12.66
N PHE A 364 -3.37 -0.37 11.58
CA PHE A 364 -2.30 -0.08 10.63
C PHE A 364 -2.64 -0.66 9.26
N THR A 365 -1.94 -0.17 8.23
CA THR A 365 -2.02 -0.68 6.87
C THR A 365 -0.73 -1.41 6.52
N ALA A 366 -0.84 -2.63 6.01
CA ALA A 366 0.30 -3.41 5.57
C ALA A 366 0.58 -3.22 4.07
N ILE A 367 1.84 -3.36 3.67
CA ILE A 367 2.26 -3.33 2.27
C ILE A 367 2.13 -4.74 1.71
N ILE A 368 1.54 -4.87 0.52
CA ILE A 368 1.33 -6.15 -0.16
C ILE A 368 2.69 -6.68 -0.68
N ASP A 369 2.95 -7.98 -0.56
CA ASP A 369 4.08 -8.60 -1.25
C ASP A 369 3.81 -8.57 -2.77
N PRO A 370 4.76 -8.13 -3.63
CA PRO A 370 4.56 -8.06 -5.08
C PRO A 370 4.07 -9.37 -5.73
N ALA A 371 4.34 -10.51 -5.12
CA ALA A 371 3.88 -11.82 -5.57
C ALA A 371 2.44 -12.18 -5.13
N GLN A 372 1.74 -11.30 -4.40
CA GLN A 372 0.42 -11.55 -3.82
C GLN A 372 -0.56 -10.43 -4.21
N GLY A 373 -1.86 -10.70 -4.13
CA GLY A 373 -2.89 -9.69 -4.40
C GLY A 373 -3.40 -8.98 -3.15
N ALA A 374 -3.13 -9.48 -1.95
CA ALA A 374 -3.65 -8.90 -0.72
C ALA A 374 -2.88 -9.29 0.54
N ILE A 375 -3.06 -8.50 1.60
CA ILE A 375 -2.55 -8.75 2.95
C ILE A 375 -3.55 -8.29 4.00
N LEU A 376 -3.64 -9.02 5.11
CA LEU A 376 -4.46 -8.69 6.27
C LEU A 376 -3.59 -8.17 7.42
N ALA A 377 -3.84 -6.95 7.85
CA ALA A 377 -3.27 -6.35 9.06
C ALA A 377 -4.20 -6.60 10.26
N VAL A 378 -3.64 -7.15 11.33
CA VAL A 378 -4.34 -7.51 12.57
C VAL A 378 -3.85 -6.61 13.70
N SER A 379 -4.77 -5.88 14.32
CA SER A 379 -4.48 -4.96 15.42
C SER A 379 -4.56 -5.61 16.79
N SER A 380 -4.33 -4.84 17.85
CA SER A 380 -4.54 -5.24 19.25
C SER A 380 -6.02 -5.48 19.55
N ILE A 381 -6.26 -6.34 20.55
CA ILE A 381 -7.60 -6.55 21.10
C ILE A 381 -7.75 -5.64 22.32
N THR A 382 -8.65 -4.67 22.22
CA THR A 382 -8.93 -3.71 23.29
C THR A 382 -10.36 -3.85 23.79
N LYS A 383 -10.58 -3.60 25.09
CA LYS A 383 -11.94 -3.56 25.66
C LYS A 383 -12.59 -2.21 25.31
N LYS A 384 -13.72 -2.25 24.63
CA LYS A 384 -14.48 -1.06 24.26
C LYS A 384 -15.91 -1.13 24.78
N ALA A 385 -16.49 0.00 25.15
CA ALA A 385 -17.92 0.13 25.40
C ALA A 385 -18.67 0.04 24.07
N VAL A 386 -19.62 -0.86 23.97
CA VAL A 386 -20.37 -1.13 22.74
C VAL A 386 -21.86 -1.04 23.05
N VAL A 387 -22.61 -0.34 22.22
CA VAL A 387 -24.09 -0.31 22.27
C VAL A 387 -24.58 -1.54 21.52
N LEU A 388 -25.42 -2.35 22.18
CA LEU A 388 -26.12 -3.50 21.59
C LEU A 388 -27.40 -3.07 20.90
N GLY A 389 -28.06 -4.01 20.19
CA GLY A 389 -29.30 -3.75 19.48
C GLY A 389 -30.52 -3.44 20.38
N ASP A 390 -30.40 -3.65 21.68
CA ASP A 390 -31.38 -3.30 22.73
C ASP A 390 -31.01 -2.00 23.48
N ASP A 391 -30.11 -1.20 22.90
CA ASP A 391 -29.55 0.05 23.44
C ASP A 391 -28.75 -0.12 24.76
N SER A 392 -28.52 -1.33 25.24
CA SER A 392 -27.66 -1.59 26.39
C SER A 392 -26.18 -1.37 26.05
N ILE A 393 -25.43 -0.83 27.03
CA ILE A 393 -23.98 -0.62 26.87
C ILE A 393 -23.24 -1.75 27.58
N VAL A 394 -22.41 -2.47 26.83
CA VAL A 394 -21.60 -3.57 27.34
C VAL A 394 -20.12 -3.39 27.00
N VAL A 395 -19.25 -3.98 27.81
CA VAL A 395 -17.81 -4.01 27.49
C VAL A 395 -17.51 -5.23 26.65
N ARG A 396 -16.95 -5.03 25.45
CA ARG A 396 -16.58 -6.09 24.51
C ARG A 396 -15.12 -6.00 24.09
N PRO A 397 -14.41 -7.13 23.95
CA PRO A 397 -13.09 -7.16 23.32
C PRO A 397 -13.23 -6.92 21.82
N ARG A 398 -12.67 -5.82 21.34
CA ARG A 398 -12.74 -5.40 19.92
C ARG A 398 -11.36 -5.42 19.29
N MET A 399 -11.29 -5.77 18.03
CA MET A 399 -10.09 -5.84 17.23
C MET A 399 -10.36 -5.26 15.85
N ASN A 400 -9.48 -4.40 15.34
CA ASN A 400 -9.54 -3.94 13.97
C ASN A 400 -8.78 -4.89 13.04
N LEU A 401 -9.40 -5.22 11.92
CA LEU A 401 -8.80 -5.92 10.79
C LEU A 401 -8.76 -4.96 9.62
N THR A 402 -7.56 -4.68 9.10
CA THR A 402 -7.37 -3.85 7.91
C THR A 402 -6.88 -4.70 6.76
N PHE A 403 -7.69 -4.75 5.72
CA PHE A 403 -7.37 -5.42 4.47
C PHE A 403 -6.69 -4.42 3.53
N SER A 404 -5.55 -4.80 2.96
CA SER A 404 -4.92 -4.10 1.85
C SER A 404 -5.05 -4.97 0.61
N GLY A 405 -5.64 -4.45 -0.46
CA GLY A 405 -5.87 -5.17 -1.71
C GLY A 405 -5.27 -4.44 -2.92
N ASP A 406 -4.90 -5.22 -3.93
CA ASP A 406 -4.47 -4.72 -5.24
C ASP A 406 -5.70 -4.37 -6.09
N HIS A 407 -5.89 -3.06 -6.37
CA HIS A 407 -7.07 -2.59 -7.11
C HIS A 407 -7.07 -3.00 -8.60
N ARG A 408 -5.99 -3.58 -9.10
CA ARG A 408 -5.93 -4.18 -10.44
C ARG A 408 -6.59 -5.57 -10.50
N VAL A 409 -6.62 -6.28 -9.37
CA VAL A 409 -7.17 -7.65 -9.27
C VAL A 409 -8.59 -7.64 -8.73
N MET A 410 -8.88 -6.76 -7.75
CA MET A 410 -10.15 -6.74 -7.04
C MET A 410 -10.59 -5.32 -6.68
N ASP A 411 -11.87 -5.16 -6.38
CA ASP A 411 -12.47 -3.89 -5.98
C ASP A 411 -12.77 -3.81 -4.48
N GLY A 412 -13.17 -2.61 -4.03
CA GLY A 412 -13.53 -2.36 -2.64
C GLY A 412 -14.71 -3.22 -2.15
N ALA A 413 -15.70 -3.51 -3.02
CA ALA A 413 -16.84 -4.34 -2.64
C ALA A 413 -16.44 -5.79 -2.36
N THR A 414 -15.53 -6.34 -3.15
CA THR A 414 -14.95 -7.67 -2.96
C THR A 414 -14.17 -7.76 -1.66
N GLY A 415 -13.29 -6.78 -1.37
CA GLY A 415 -12.56 -6.71 -0.11
C GLY A 415 -13.48 -6.55 1.11
N ALA A 416 -14.54 -5.75 1.00
CA ALA A 416 -15.54 -5.58 2.07
C ALA A 416 -16.31 -6.87 2.37
N LYS A 417 -16.74 -7.61 1.34
CA LYS A 417 -17.41 -8.92 1.50
C LYS A 417 -16.47 -9.95 2.14
N PHE A 418 -15.20 -9.97 1.77
CA PHE A 418 -14.20 -10.82 2.40
C PHE A 418 -14.05 -10.50 3.89
N LEU A 419 -13.90 -9.23 4.27
CA LEU A 419 -13.82 -8.83 5.67
C LEU A 419 -15.11 -9.14 6.43
N GLN A 420 -16.28 -9.01 5.80
CA GLN A 420 -17.57 -9.40 6.38
C GLN A 420 -17.60 -10.89 6.69
N GLU A 421 -17.13 -11.75 5.78
CA GLU A 421 -17.04 -13.18 6.01
C GLU A 421 -16.02 -13.54 7.10
N LEU A 422 -14.86 -12.89 7.07
CA LEU A 422 -13.84 -13.06 8.11
C LEU A 422 -14.38 -12.68 9.50
N LYS A 423 -15.08 -11.55 9.59
CA LYS A 423 -15.79 -11.10 10.80
C LYS A 423 -16.80 -12.17 11.26
N ARG A 424 -17.65 -12.67 10.34
CA ARG A 424 -18.64 -13.73 10.62
C ARG A 424 -17.98 -15.00 11.20
N LEU A 425 -16.86 -15.45 10.61
CA LEU A 425 -16.12 -16.63 11.05
C LEU A 425 -15.52 -16.44 12.45
N LEU A 426 -14.98 -15.25 12.75
CA LEU A 426 -14.37 -14.96 14.06
C LEU A 426 -15.43 -14.75 15.15
N GLN A 427 -16.60 -14.20 14.81
CA GLN A 427 -17.73 -14.02 15.73
C GLN A 427 -18.53 -15.32 15.93
N ASN A 428 -18.43 -16.30 15.00
CA ASN A 428 -19.03 -17.62 15.09
C ASN A 428 -17.94 -18.69 14.94
N PRO A 429 -16.99 -18.78 15.87
CA PRO A 429 -15.73 -19.49 15.68
C PRO A 429 -15.85 -21.01 15.66
N LEU A 430 -17.00 -21.61 16.01
CA LEU A 430 -17.25 -23.04 15.84
C LEU A 430 -17.08 -23.48 14.38
N SER A 431 -17.41 -22.59 13.43
CA SER A 431 -17.22 -22.84 12.01
C SER A 431 -15.75 -23.01 11.59
N LEU A 432 -14.80 -22.67 12.45
CA LEU A 432 -13.36 -22.89 12.19
C LEU A 432 -12.92 -24.33 12.48
N LEU A 433 -13.78 -25.14 13.13
CA LEU A 433 -13.50 -26.53 13.49
C LEU A 433 -13.93 -27.50 12.38
N GLU A 434 -14.82 -27.06 11.50
CA GLU A 434 -15.25 -27.79 10.30
C GLU A 434 -14.17 -27.63 9.20
#